data_a0f443f273a47c73a3603ebd417a6dbb
#
_entry.id   a0f443f273a47c73a3603ebd417a6dbb
#
_cell.length_a   1.000
_cell.length_b   1.000
_cell.length_c   1.000
_cell.angle_alpha   90.00
_cell.angle_beta   90.00
_cell.angle_gamma   90.00
#
_symmetry.space_group_name_H-M   'P 1'
#
loop_
_entity.id
_entity.type
_entity.pdbx_description
1 polymer ?
#
loop_
_entity_poly.entity_id
_entity_poly.type
_entity_poly.pdbx_seq_one_letter_code
_entity_poly.pdbx_strand_id
1 'polypeptide(L)'
;MPFFETTMQQMQAFRQLQRARQEGCSPIALTGCAMVQKAQLALTLSSPEQPVLILTGEEAEARRLCADINTMTNDPQTALLFPSKELVFAPAEGVSTAYVHARLGVLSALQQKTCSVVAASIEALMQPVIPPEQLQQESLTLKNGDIIPMDTLRKKLISMGYQHCEAVEGAGQFSIRGAIVDIFSAQAPQPYRMEFWDEEVDTISFFDPQTQRRTESVSEMMLIPAKETLCPPEELAERIRSHAKTLRGKYAAVAKEHLLQEAQQLEDGLDLVQIDKYYPLI
;
A
#
# COMPACT_ATOMS: atom_id res chain seq x y z
N MET A 1 21.53 -18.14 -4.34
CA MET A 1 22.00 -16.77 -4.61
C MET A 1 23.48 -16.49 -4.40
N PRO A 2 24.31 -17.41 -3.96
CA PRO A 2 25.70 -17.11 -3.64
C PRO A 2 26.52 -16.60 -4.84
N PHE A 3 26.14 -16.91 -6.08
CA PHE A 3 26.93 -16.53 -7.25
C PHE A 3 27.01 -15.01 -7.48
N PHE A 4 25.88 -14.29 -7.44
CA PHE A 4 25.86 -12.85 -7.69
C PHE A 4 26.52 -12.07 -6.55
N GLU A 5 26.27 -12.44 -5.31
CA GLU A 5 26.91 -11.84 -4.13
C GLU A 5 28.44 -12.07 -4.12
N THR A 6 28.86 -13.29 -4.34
CA THR A 6 30.30 -13.65 -4.36
C THR A 6 31.05 -12.89 -5.44
N THR A 7 30.47 -12.76 -6.62
CA THR A 7 31.09 -12.02 -7.74
C THR A 7 31.28 -10.53 -7.41
N MET A 8 30.22 -9.90 -6.82
CA MET A 8 30.32 -8.49 -6.40
C MET A 8 31.38 -8.29 -5.32
N GLN A 9 31.39 -9.13 -4.30
CA GLN A 9 32.39 -9.04 -3.19
C GLN A 9 33.83 -9.15 -3.64
N GLN A 10 34.11 -9.81 -4.76
CA GLN A 10 35.44 -9.92 -5.35
C GLN A 10 35.89 -8.66 -6.07
N MET A 11 34.98 -7.77 -6.47
CA MET A 11 35.31 -6.55 -7.19
C MET A 11 35.99 -5.53 -6.29
N GLN A 12 37.12 -4.96 -6.74
CA GLN A 12 37.83 -3.92 -5.98
C GLN A 12 36.97 -2.69 -5.72
N ALA A 13 36.18 -2.24 -6.69
CA ALA A 13 35.28 -1.11 -6.55
C ALA A 13 34.22 -1.34 -5.47
N PHE A 14 33.67 -2.56 -5.34
CA PHE A 14 32.72 -2.89 -4.32
C PHE A 14 33.32 -2.88 -2.90
N ARG A 15 34.59 -3.37 -2.76
CA ARG A 15 35.30 -3.29 -1.48
C ARG A 15 35.59 -1.83 -1.07
N GLN A 16 35.91 -0.96 -2.04
CA GLN A 16 36.06 0.47 -1.78
C GLN A 16 34.77 1.11 -1.32
N LEU A 17 33.64 0.76 -1.97
CA LEU A 17 32.29 1.21 -1.57
C LEU A 17 31.96 0.77 -0.12
N GLN A 18 32.19 -0.50 0.21
CA GLN A 18 31.95 -1.01 1.55
C GLN A 18 32.78 -0.28 2.62
N ARG A 19 34.08 -0.01 2.35
CA ARG A 19 34.91 0.77 3.26
C ARG A 19 34.39 2.19 3.45
N ALA A 20 34.12 2.90 2.36
CA ALA A 20 33.58 4.25 2.43
C ALA A 20 32.24 4.30 3.22
N ARG A 21 31.38 3.29 3.05
CA ARG A 21 30.12 3.17 3.85
C ARG A 21 30.41 2.92 5.34
N GLN A 22 31.37 2.06 5.67
CA GLN A 22 31.78 1.80 7.06
C GLN A 22 32.42 3.03 7.72
N GLU A 23 33.13 3.86 6.96
CA GLU A 23 33.72 5.12 7.40
C GLU A 23 32.69 6.27 7.49
N GLY A 24 31.42 5.98 7.17
CA GLY A 24 30.32 6.97 7.24
C GLY A 24 30.32 7.99 6.10
N CYS A 25 31.05 7.72 4.99
CA CYS A 25 31.01 8.60 3.83
C CYS A 25 29.61 8.66 3.20
N SER A 26 29.10 9.87 3.02
CA SER A 26 27.81 10.11 2.33
C SER A 26 27.80 11.54 1.78
N PRO A 27 27.43 11.77 0.53
CA PRO A 27 27.09 10.77 -0.49
C PRO A 27 28.30 10.06 -1.09
N ILE A 28 28.07 8.86 -1.67
CA ILE A 28 29.06 8.11 -2.44
C ILE A 28 28.61 8.07 -3.91
N ALA A 29 29.44 8.58 -4.81
CA ALA A 29 29.17 8.54 -6.24
C ALA A 29 29.74 7.27 -6.88
N LEU A 30 28.91 6.56 -7.64
CA LEU A 30 29.29 5.41 -8.46
C LEU A 30 29.05 5.72 -9.93
N THR A 31 30.04 5.49 -10.77
CA THR A 31 29.94 5.75 -12.22
C THR A 31 30.24 4.49 -13.01
N GLY A 32 29.74 4.42 -14.25
CA GLY A 32 30.01 3.31 -15.16
C GLY A 32 29.22 2.03 -14.89
N CYS A 33 28.20 2.05 -14.00
CA CYS A 33 27.39 0.91 -13.74
C CYS A 33 26.30 0.72 -14.82
N ALA A 34 26.27 -0.46 -15.44
CA ALA A 34 25.14 -0.87 -16.27
C ALA A 34 23.89 -1.13 -15.40
N MET A 35 22.70 -1.14 -16.00
CA MET A 35 21.43 -1.31 -15.27
C MET A 35 21.42 -2.58 -14.41
N VAL A 36 21.83 -3.71 -14.97
CA VAL A 36 21.90 -4.99 -14.25
C VAL A 36 22.89 -4.94 -13.07
N GLN A 37 23.97 -4.15 -13.18
CA GLN A 37 24.92 -3.97 -12.07
C GLN A 37 24.34 -3.09 -10.96
N LYS A 38 23.50 -2.10 -11.30
CA LYS A 38 22.73 -1.32 -10.31
C LYS A 38 21.78 -2.22 -9.51
N ALA A 39 21.05 -3.10 -10.22
CA ALA A 39 20.15 -4.08 -9.60
C ALA A 39 20.92 -5.03 -8.65
N GLN A 40 22.04 -5.59 -9.13
CA GLN A 40 22.90 -6.47 -8.34
C GLN A 40 23.47 -5.77 -7.12
N LEU A 41 23.89 -4.51 -7.27
CA LEU A 41 24.42 -3.70 -6.17
C LEU A 41 23.35 -3.47 -5.09
N ALA A 42 22.16 -3.06 -5.49
CA ALA A 42 21.05 -2.85 -4.57
C ALA A 42 20.72 -4.13 -3.80
N LEU A 43 20.64 -5.27 -4.49
CA LEU A 43 20.42 -6.58 -3.88
C LEU A 43 21.53 -6.95 -2.88
N THR A 44 22.79 -6.73 -3.23
CA THR A 44 23.93 -7.08 -2.36
C THR A 44 24.02 -6.18 -1.10
N LEU A 45 23.50 -4.96 -1.17
CA LEU A 45 23.51 -4.00 -0.06
C LEU A 45 22.26 -4.05 0.81
N SER A 46 21.24 -4.80 0.42
CA SER A 46 19.93 -4.86 1.07
C SER A 46 19.75 -6.10 1.95
N SER A 47 18.87 -5.98 2.90
CA SER A 47 18.25 -7.09 3.64
C SER A 47 16.84 -6.69 4.06
N PRO A 48 15.98 -7.63 4.51
CA PRO A 48 14.66 -7.29 5.03
C PRO A 48 14.69 -6.35 6.25
N GLU A 49 15.75 -6.40 7.07
CA GLU A 49 15.97 -5.51 8.22
C GLU A 49 16.52 -4.14 7.81
N GLN A 50 17.21 -4.08 6.68
CA GLN A 50 17.79 -2.86 6.11
C GLN A 50 17.48 -2.78 4.62
N PRO A 51 16.24 -2.49 4.25
CA PRO A 51 15.85 -2.42 2.86
C PRO A 51 16.55 -1.25 2.14
N VAL A 52 16.81 -1.46 0.85
CA VAL A 52 17.37 -0.42 -0.04
C VAL A 52 16.23 0.23 -0.83
N LEU A 53 16.20 1.55 -0.81
CA LEU A 53 15.34 2.33 -1.71
C LEU A 53 16.14 2.72 -2.97
N ILE A 54 15.64 2.32 -4.13
CA ILE A 54 16.10 2.75 -5.43
C ILE A 54 15.23 3.88 -5.92
N LEU A 55 15.83 5.04 -6.20
CA LEU A 55 15.12 6.18 -6.75
C LEU A 55 15.49 6.39 -8.20
N THR A 56 14.51 6.48 -9.08
CA THR A 56 14.68 6.67 -10.52
C THR A 56 13.97 7.92 -11.02
N GLY A 57 14.36 8.40 -12.19
CA GLY A 57 13.67 9.51 -12.86
C GLY A 57 12.28 9.11 -13.37
N GLU A 58 12.12 7.86 -13.79
CA GLU A 58 10.90 7.34 -14.41
C GLU A 58 10.49 6.00 -13.78
N GLU A 59 9.18 5.73 -13.69
CA GLU A 59 8.66 4.48 -13.14
C GLU A 59 9.06 3.25 -13.97
N ALA A 60 9.19 3.41 -15.29
CA ALA A 60 9.64 2.32 -16.17
C ALA A 60 11.02 1.78 -15.80
N GLU A 61 11.96 2.66 -15.40
CA GLU A 61 13.28 2.26 -14.92
C GLU A 61 13.19 1.54 -13.56
N ALA A 62 12.38 2.04 -12.63
CA ALA A 62 12.14 1.40 -11.34
C ALA A 62 11.56 -0.02 -11.52
N ARG A 63 10.55 -0.15 -12.36
CA ARG A 63 9.89 -1.43 -12.70
C ARG A 63 10.88 -2.44 -13.26
N ARG A 64 11.76 -2.01 -14.17
CA ARG A 64 12.80 -2.86 -14.75
C ARG A 64 13.80 -3.33 -13.71
N LEU A 65 14.26 -2.46 -12.81
CA LEU A 65 15.17 -2.84 -11.73
C LEU A 65 14.54 -3.86 -10.77
N CYS A 66 13.28 -3.71 -10.41
CA CYS A 66 12.56 -4.72 -9.64
C CYS A 66 12.51 -6.07 -10.37
N ALA A 67 12.17 -6.07 -11.67
CA ALA A 67 12.12 -7.30 -12.47
C ALA A 67 13.49 -7.99 -12.55
N ASP A 68 14.56 -7.24 -12.75
CA ASP A 68 15.93 -7.77 -12.79
C ASP A 68 16.31 -8.40 -11.43
N ILE A 69 16.03 -7.72 -10.31
CA ILE A 69 16.31 -8.24 -8.95
C ILE A 69 15.49 -9.50 -8.68
N ASN A 70 14.18 -9.49 -8.94
CA ASN A 70 13.30 -10.61 -8.70
C ASN A 70 13.68 -11.83 -9.56
N THR A 71 14.17 -11.60 -10.78
CA THR A 71 14.74 -12.66 -11.62
C THR A 71 16.03 -13.23 -11.01
N MET A 72 16.93 -12.40 -10.49
CA MET A 72 18.15 -12.85 -9.83
C MET A 72 17.89 -13.68 -8.58
N THR A 73 16.82 -13.34 -7.85
CA THR A 73 16.45 -14.01 -6.60
C THR A 73 15.48 -15.19 -6.81
N ASN A 74 14.85 -15.26 -7.96
CA ASN A 74 13.70 -16.15 -8.23
C ASN A 74 12.59 -16.00 -7.19
N ASP A 75 12.39 -14.77 -6.70
CA ASP A 75 11.38 -14.44 -5.70
C ASP A 75 10.79 -13.04 -6.03
N PRO A 76 9.50 -12.99 -6.37
CA PRO A 76 8.81 -11.75 -6.74
C PRO A 76 8.61 -10.76 -5.58
N GLN A 77 8.87 -11.21 -4.35
CA GLN A 77 8.72 -10.37 -3.14
C GLN A 77 10.03 -9.68 -2.71
N THR A 78 11.18 -10.05 -3.27
CA THR A 78 12.47 -9.47 -2.90
C THR A 78 12.54 -7.97 -3.22
N ALA A 79 12.08 -7.57 -4.41
CA ALA A 79 12.05 -6.17 -4.85
C ALA A 79 10.63 -5.77 -5.27
N LEU A 80 10.12 -4.73 -4.65
CA LEU A 80 8.78 -4.23 -4.88
C LEU A 80 8.82 -2.84 -5.54
N LEU A 81 7.96 -2.65 -6.55
CA LEU A 81 7.74 -1.35 -7.15
C LEU A 81 6.77 -0.54 -6.29
N PHE A 82 7.18 0.65 -5.86
CA PHE A 82 6.30 1.63 -5.27
C PHE A 82 5.81 2.58 -6.38
N PRO A 83 4.59 2.37 -6.90
CA PRO A 83 4.12 3.12 -8.06
C PRO A 83 3.68 4.53 -7.71
N SER A 84 3.74 5.44 -8.68
CA SER A 84 3.01 6.69 -8.61
C SER A 84 1.52 6.44 -8.83
N LYS A 85 0.67 7.19 -8.13
CA LYS A 85 -0.76 7.22 -8.41
C LYS A 85 -1.10 8.50 -9.16
N GLU A 86 -2.09 8.43 -10.02
CA GLU A 86 -2.64 9.63 -10.62
C GLU A 86 -3.38 10.43 -9.56
N LEU A 87 -2.93 11.66 -9.31
CA LEU A 87 -3.60 12.56 -8.36
C LEU A 87 -4.81 13.20 -9.04
N VAL A 88 -5.99 12.97 -8.51
CA VAL A 88 -7.24 13.43 -9.08
C VAL A 88 -7.63 14.79 -8.49
N PHE A 89 -7.35 15.86 -9.22
CA PHE A 89 -7.71 17.24 -8.85
C PHE A 89 -8.91 17.81 -9.63
N ALA A 90 -9.36 17.08 -10.66
CA ALA A 90 -10.50 17.45 -11.49
C ALA A 90 -11.50 16.28 -11.54
N PRO A 91 -12.79 16.54 -11.82
CA PRO A 91 -13.77 15.47 -11.97
C PRO A 91 -13.32 14.42 -12.99
N ALA A 92 -13.25 13.16 -12.55
CA ALA A 92 -12.89 12.02 -13.39
C ALA A 92 -13.87 10.87 -13.13
N GLU A 93 -14.19 10.15 -14.18
CA GLU A 93 -14.99 8.92 -14.08
C GLU A 93 -14.03 7.72 -13.94
N GLY A 94 -14.21 6.94 -12.86
CA GLY A 94 -13.50 5.66 -12.67
C GLY A 94 -12.01 5.79 -12.35
N VAL A 95 -11.68 6.16 -11.12
CA VAL A 95 -10.29 6.12 -10.61
C VAL A 95 -9.93 4.69 -10.23
N SER A 96 -8.84 4.17 -10.80
CA SER A 96 -8.34 2.84 -10.45
C SER A 96 -7.73 2.82 -9.05
N THR A 97 -8.24 1.95 -8.18
CA THR A 97 -7.69 1.72 -6.83
C THR A 97 -6.44 0.83 -6.84
N ALA A 98 -6.10 0.22 -7.98
CA ALA A 98 -5.00 -0.73 -8.09
C ALA A 98 -3.64 -0.13 -7.66
N TYR A 99 -3.38 1.15 -7.99
CA TYR A 99 -2.15 1.84 -7.58
C TYR A 99 -2.11 2.09 -6.07
N VAL A 100 -3.25 2.47 -5.47
CA VAL A 100 -3.37 2.65 -4.02
C VAL A 100 -3.09 1.33 -3.29
N HIS A 101 -3.70 0.24 -3.76
CA HIS A 101 -3.49 -1.09 -3.18
C HIS A 101 -2.04 -1.56 -3.33
N ALA A 102 -1.40 -1.33 -4.49
CA ALA A 102 0.01 -1.67 -4.69
C ALA A 102 0.92 -0.89 -3.73
N ARG A 103 0.68 0.41 -3.54
CA ARG A 103 1.43 1.26 -2.60
C ARG A 103 1.28 0.77 -1.16
N LEU A 104 0.05 0.53 -0.71
CA LEU A 104 -0.23 -0.02 0.63
C LEU A 104 0.43 -1.39 0.84
N GLY A 105 0.42 -2.25 -0.18
CA GLY A 105 1.12 -3.54 -0.17
C GLY A 105 2.62 -3.39 0.06
N VAL A 106 3.28 -2.45 -0.62
CA VAL A 106 4.71 -2.16 -0.43
C VAL A 106 4.99 -1.62 0.98
N LEU A 107 4.18 -0.67 1.47
CA LEU A 107 4.34 -0.12 2.83
C LEU A 107 4.16 -1.20 3.90
N SER A 108 3.19 -2.09 3.71
CA SER A 108 2.98 -3.24 4.59
C SER A 108 4.16 -4.22 4.54
N ALA A 109 4.69 -4.53 3.35
CA ALA A 109 5.85 -5.41 3.18
C ALA A 109 7.10 -4.85 3.88
N LEU A 110 7.31 -3.53 3.84
CA LEU A 110 8.38 -2.86 4.59
C LEU A 110 8.19 -3.00 6.11
N GLN A 111 6.98 -2.82 6.63
CA GLN A 111 6.69 -2.99 8.06
C GLN A 111 6.88 -4.43 8.52
N GLN A 112 6.48 -5.39 7.70
CA GLN A 112 6.61 -6.82 7.98
C GLN A 112 8.00 -7.38 7.70
N LYS A 113 8.91 -6.56 7.13
CA LYS A 113 10.25 -6.97 6.71
C LYS A 113 10.22 -8.16 5.75
N THR A 114 9.30 -8.15 4.80
CA THR A 114 9.14 -9.21 3.79
C THR A 114 9.77 -8.87 2.46
N CYS A 115 10.25 -7.63 2.25
CA CYS A 115 10.99 -7.23 1.06
C CYS A 115 12.35 -6.62 1.44
N SER A 116 13.31 -6.71 0.53
CA SER A 116 14.66 -6.18 0.73
C SER A 116 14.94 -4.93 -0.09
N VAL A 117 14.23 -4.74 -1.20
CA VAL A 117 14.41 -3.60 -2.10
C VAL A 117 13.05 -2.99 -2.44
N VAL A 118 12.99 -1.67 -2.41
CA VAL A 118 11.86 -0.93 -2.97
C VAL A 118 12.40 0.00 -4.06
N ALA A 119 11.80 -0.01 -5.23
CA ALA A 119 12.11 0.94 -6.29
C ALA A 119 10.93 1.86 -6.56
N ALA A 120 11.21 3.16 -6.68
CA ALA A 120 10.22 4.20 -6.89
C ALA A 120 10.73 5.27 -7.86
N SER A 121 9.80 5.92 -8.57
CA SER A 121 10.12 7.17 -9.26
C SER A 121 10.14 8.35 -8.28
N ILE A 122 10.78 9.45 -8.68
CA ILE A 122 10.72 10.71 -7.92
C ILE A 122 9.27 11.15 -7.74
N GLU A 123 8.44 11.02 -8.77
CA GLU A 123 7.02 11.36 -8.73
C GLU A 123 6.27 10.57 -7.64
N ALA A 124 6.51 9.25 -7.54
CA ALA A 124 5.89 8.42 -6.51
C ALA A 124 6.28 8.83 -5.09
N LEU A 125 7.56 9.17 -4.86
CA LEU A 125 8.04 9.60 -3.54
C LEU A 125 7.59 10.99 -3.11
N MET A 126 7.22 11.85 -4.06
CA MET A 126 6.67 13.17 -3.74
C MET A 126 5.20 13.12 -3.34
N GLN A 127 4.54 11.98 -3.50
CA GLN A 127 3.16 11.80 -3.11
C GLN A 127 3.03 11.44 -1.63
N PRO A 128 2.04 11.98 -0.91
CA PRO A 128 1.77 11.61 0.47
C PRO A 128 1.51 10.13 0.63
N VAL A 129 1.86 9.59 1.78
CA VAL A 129 1.63 8.20 2.18
C VAL A 129 0.99 8.15 3.56
N ILE A 130 0.29 7.07 3.86
CA ILE A 130 -0.21 6.81 5.20
C ILE A 130 0.98 6.69 6.19
N PRO A 131 0.93 7.33 7.36
CA PRO A 131 1.96 7.17 8.39
C PRO A 131 2.12 5.70 8.80
N PRO A 132 3.36 5.21 9.05
CA PRO A 132 3.60 3.81 9.45
C PRO A 132 2.82 3.39 10.68
N GLU A 133 2.72 4.26 11.67
CA GLU A 133 1.98 4.01 12.92
C GLU A 133 0.48 3.83 12.65
N GLN A 134 -0.07 4.65 11.77
CA GLN A 134 -1.48 4.57 11.38
C GLN A 134 -1.74 3.29 10.56
N LEU A 135 -0.86 2.95 9.62
CA LEU A 135 -0.98 1.71 8.86
C LEU A 135 -0.98 0.49 9.79
N GLN A 136 -0.11 0.47 10.81
CA GLN A 136 -0.05 -0.60 11.79
C GLN A 136 -1.31 -0.68 12.66
N GLN A 137 -1.78 0.46 13.18
CA GLN A 137 -2.97 0.53 14.05
C GLN A 137 -4.25 0.15 13.32
N GLU A 138 -4.35 0.52 12.05
CA GLU A 138 -5.53 0.25 11.23
C GLU A 138 -5.50 -1.14 10.58
N SER A 139 -4.35 -1.83 10.56
CA SER A 139 -4.26 -3.22 10.11
C SER A 139 -4.90 -4.17 11.12
N LEU A 140 -5.50 -5.26 10.62
CA LEU A 140 -6.20 -6.26 11.44
C LEU A 140 -5.66 -7.64 11.12
N THR A 141 -5.20 -8.35 12.15
CA THR A 141 -4.86 -9.78 12.03
C THR A 141 -5.94 -10.60 12.73
N LEU A 142 -6.47 -11.61 12.05
CA LEU A 142 -7.44 -12.56 12.59
C LEU A 142 -6.92 -13.99 12.42
N LYS A 143 -7.18 -14.82 13.44
CA LYS A 143 -6.77 -16.22 13.51
C LYS A 143 -7.97 -17.12 13.78
N ASN A 144 -7.82 -18.40 13.47
CA ASN A 144 -8.80 -19.39 13.90
C ASN A 144 -8.93 -19.38 15.43
N GLY A 145 -10.15 -19.33 15.94
CA GLY A 145 -10.48 -19.23 17.35
C GLY A 145 -10.61 -17.81 17.90
N ASP A 146 -10.33 -16.78 17.11
CA ASP A 146 -10.58 -15.39 17.53
C ASP A 146 -12.08 -15.11 17.63
N ILE A 147 -12.47 -14.34 18.64
CA ILE A 147 -13.87 -13.94 18.85
C ILE A 147 -14.03 -12.49 18.44
N ILE A 148 -14.88 -12.25 17.46
CA ILE A 148 -15.20 -10.92 16.98
C ILE A 148 -16.67 -10.84 16.52
N PRO A 149 -17.52 -9.96 17.14
CA PRO A 149 -18.87 -9.76 16.71
C PRO A 149 -18.93 -9.28 15.24
N MET A 150 -19.84 -9.85 14.46
CA MET A 150 -19.98 -9.58 13.03
C MET A 150 -20.17 -8.08 12.71
N ASP A 151 -20.95 -7.36 13.54
CA ASP A 151 -21.13 -5.92 13.37
C ASP A 151 -19.87 -5.12 13.65
N THR A 152 -19.03 -5.58 14.58
CA THR A 152 -17.72 -4.95 14.89
C THR A 152 -16.77 -5.15 13.71
N LEU A 153 -16.70 -6.37 13.17
CA LEU A 153 -15.89 -6.66 11.98
C LEU A 153 -16.33 -5.82 10.78
N ARG A 154 -17.65 -5.76 10.52
CA ARG A 154 -18.21 -4.94 9.44
C ARG A 154 -17.82 -3.47 9.57
N LYS A 155 -17.98 -2.87 10.76
CA LYS A 155 -17.61 -1.48 11.02
C LYS A 155 -16.11 -1.26 10.83
N LYS A 156 -15.27 -2.19 11.31
CA LYS A 156 -13.81 -2.10 11.13
C LYS A 156 -13.43 -2.18 9.64
N LEU A 157 -14.00 -3.08 8.86
CA LEU A 157 -13.74 -3.17 7.42
C LEU A 157 -14.13 -1.89 6.68
N ILE A 158 -15.27 -1.31 7.00
CA ILE A 158 -15.72 -0.03 6.42
C ILE A 158 -14.74 1.09 6.80
N SER A 159 -14.33 1.20 8.08
CA SER A 159 -13.35 2.22 8.51
C SER A 159 -11.99 2.06 7.85
N MET A 160 -11.58 0.82 7.53
CA MET A 160 -10.38 0.50 6.75
C MET A 160 -10.52 0.81 5.26
N GLY A 161 -11.69 1.25 4.79
CA GLY A 161 -11.96 1.63 3.41
C GLY A 161 -12.38 0.49 2.49
N TYR A 162 -12.71 -0.70 3.03
CA TYR A 162 -13.27 -1.79 2.23
C TYR A 162 -14.69 -1.49 1.79
N GLN A 163 -15.02 -1.88 0.56
CA GLN A 163 -16.35 -1.74 -0.01
C GLN A 163 -17.16 -3.02 0.20
N HIS A 164 -18.37 -2.87 0.76
CA HIS A 164 -19.31 -3.99 0.87
C HIS A 164 -19.94 -4.29 -0.49
N CYS A 165 -19.91 -5.55 -0.90
CA CYS A 165 -20.49 -6.03 -2.16
C CYS A 165 -21.24 -7.36 -1.96
N GLU A 166 -22.02 -7.78 -2.95
CA GLU A 166 -22.71 -9.08 -2.93
C GLU A 166 -21.74 -10.24 -3.11
N ALA A 167 -20.75 -10.06 -4.00
CA ALA A 167 -19.69 -11.02 -4.26
C ALA A 167 -18.34 -10.29 -4.38
N VAL A 168 -17.28 -10.86 -3.79
CA VAL A 168 -15.93 -10.30 -3.84
C VAL A 168 -15.28 -10.69 -5.16
N GLU A 169 -14.91 -9.70 -5.96
CA GLU A 169 -14.28 -9.85 -7.27
C GLU A 169 -12.89 -9.22 -7.33
N GLY A 170 -12.62 -8.23 -6.46
CA GLY A 170 -11.38 -7.46 -6.48
C GLY A 170 -10.89 -7.05 -5.09
N ALA A 171 -9.62 -6.65 -5.03
CA ALA A 171 -9.01 -6.15 -3.81
C ALA A 171 -9.75 -4.91 -3.25
N GLY A 172 -9.81 -4.80 -1.92
CA GLY A 172 -10.55 -3.75 -1.25
C GLY A 172 -12.05 -4.01 -1.11
N GLN A 173 -12.53 -5.21 -1.45
CA GLN A 173 -13.92 -5.61 -1.33
C GLN A 173 -14.14 -6.61 -0.20
N PHE A 174 -15.33 -6.61 0.38
CA PHE A 174 -15.79 -7.64 1.30
C PHE A 174 -17.28 -7.95 1.12
N SER A 175 -17.68 -9.16 1.50
CA SER A 175 -19.07 -9.64 1.48
C SER A 175 -19.36 -10.40 2.76
N ILE A 176 -20.57 -10.23 3.32
CA ILE A 176 -21.05 -10.95 4.50
C ILE A 176 -22.34 -11.67 4.12
N ARG A 177 -22.33 -13.00 4.24
CA ARG A 177 -23.47 -13.87 3.90
C ARG A 177 -23.71 -14.87 5.03
N GLY A 178 -24.58 -14.51 5.97
CA GLY A 178 -24.82 -15.31 7.18
C GLY A 178 -23.54 -15.40 8.02
N ALA A 179 -23.04 -16.61 8.24
CA ALA A 179 -21.82 -16.88 8.99
C ALA A 179 -20.54 -16.87 8.12
N ILE A 180 -20.61 -16.46 6.86
CA ILE A 180 -19.47 -16.43 5.93
C ILE A 180 -19.09 -14.99 5.64
N VAL A 181 -17.80 -14.67 5.77
CA VAL A 181 -17.23 -13.39 5.39
C VAL A 181 -16.13 -13.61 4.37
N ASP A 182 -16.31 -13.03 3.19
CA ASP A 182 -15.33 -13.00 2.12
C ASP A 182 -14.65 -11.63 2.09
N ILE A 183 -13.31 -11.58 2.02
CA ILE A 183 -12.54 -10.33 2.04
C ILE A 183 -11.35 -10.46 1.08
N PHE A 184 -11.14 -9.46 0.23
CA PHE A 184 -9.95 -9.40 -0.61
C PHE A 184 -9.03 -8.28 -0.14
N SER A 185 -8.02 -8.63 0.67
CA SER A 185 -6.99 -7.69 1.10
C SER A 185 -6.09 -7.25 -0.05
N ALA A 186 -5.70 -5.98 -0.05
CA ALA A 186 -4.84 -5.40 -1.09
C ALA A 186 -3.48 -6.10 -1.26
N GLN A 187 -2.96 -6.73 -0.21
CA GLN A 187 -1.67 -7.44 -0.22
C GLN A 187 -1.78 -8.94 -0.48
N ALA A 188 -2.98 -9.50 -0.37
CA ALA A 188 -3.17 -10.94 -0.49
C ALA A 188 -3.17 -11.39 -1.96
N PRO A 189 -2.58 -12.56 -2.30
CA PRO A 189 -2.61 -13.08 -3.65
C PRO A 189 -3.99 -13.56 -4.09
N GLN A 190 -4.84 -13.92 -3.12
CA GLN A 190 -6.21 -14.39 -3.30
C GLN A 190 -7.09 -13.84 -2.17
N PRO A 191 -8.41 -13.74 -2.38
CA PRO A 191 -9.32 -13.35 -1.32
C PRO A 191 -9.43 -14.42 -0.24
N TYR A 192 -9.70 -13.98 0.98
CA TYR A 192 -9.94 -14.82 2.14
C TYR A 192 -11.43 -15.10 2.29
N ARG A 193 -11.77 -16.30 2.72
CA ARG A 193 -13.08 -16.71 3.23
C ARG A 193 -12.95 -17.15 4.66
N MET A 194 -13.66 -16.46 5.55
CA MET A 194 -13.83 -16.85 6.96
C MET A 194 -15.20 -17.48 7.16
N GLU A 195 -15.26 -18.53 7.95
CA GLU A 195 -16.51 -19.09 8.46
C GLU A 195 -16.54 -18.89 9.96
N PHE A 196 -17.71 -18.54 10.45
CA PHE A 196 -17.94 -18.24 11.85
C PHE A 196 -18.84 -19.28 12.48
N TRP A 197 -18.50 -19.68 13.71
CA TRP A 197 -19.41 -20.33 14.61
C TRP A 197 -19.85 -19.32 15.68
N ASP A 198 -21.08 -18.78 15.53
CA ASP A 198 -21.53 -17.62 16.28
C ASP A 198 -20.60 -16.39 16.07
N GLU A 199 -19.85 -15.97 17.05
CA GLU A 199 -18.87 -14.86 16.96
C GLU A 199 -17.40 -15.35 16.83
N GLU A 200 -17.16 -16.65 16.87
CA GLU A 200 -15.82 -17.26 16.77
C GLU A 200 -15.45 -17.54 15.31
N VAL A 201 -14.24 -17.19 14.92
CA VAL A 201 -13.65 -17.54 13.63
C VAL A 201 -13.30 -19.04 13.62
N ASP A 202 -14.14 -19.86 13.00
CA ASP A 202 -13.97 -21.32 12.92
C ASP A 202 -12.87 -21.69 11.91
N THR A 203 -12.97 -21.18 10.68
CA THR A 203 -12.00 -21.48 9.63
C THR A 203 -11.67 -20.27 8.77
N ILE A 204 -10.39 -20.20 8.33
CA ILE A 204 -9.92 -19.23 7.35
C ILE A 204 -9.33 -20.00 6.16
N SER A 205 -9.69 -19.61 4.95
CA SER A 205 -9.17 -20.19 3.71
C SER A 205 -9.04 -19.13 2.62
N PHE A 206 -8.18 -19.38 1.65
CA PHE A 206 -8.28 -18.66 0.38
C PHE A 206 -9.42 -19.23 -0.47
N PHE A 207 -9.91 -18.45 -1.41
CA PHE A 207 -10.86 -18.93 -2.42
C PHE A 207 -10.61 -18.26 -3.77
N ASP A 208 -11.02 -18.93 -4.82
CA ASP A 208 -10.98 -18.40 -6.19
C ASP A 208 -12.23 -17.53 -6.43
N PRO A 209 -12.08 -16.22 -6.72
CA PRO A 209 -13.21 -15.31 -6.89
C PRO A 209 -14.09 -15.65 -8.10
N GLN A 210 -13.56 -16.35 -9.13
CA GLN A 210 -14.33 -16.73 -10.31
C GLN A 210 -15.20 -17.95 -10.05
N THR A 211 -14.63 -18.98 -9.43
CA THR A 211 -15.34 -20.23 -9.15
C THR A 211 -16.02 -20.28 -7.80
N GLN A 212 -15.72 -19.33 -6.90
CA GLN A 212 -16.18 -19.25 -5.52
C GLN A 212 -15.79 -20.47 -4.67
N ARG A 213 -14.82 -21.27 -5.13
CA ARG A 213 -14.35 -22.47 -4.43
C ARG A 213 -13.16 -22.15 -3.54
N ARG A 214 -13.14 -22.76 -2.36
CA ARG A 214 -11.97 -22.71 -1.47
C ARG A 214 -10.79 -23.36 -2.15
N THR A 215 -9.61 -22.83 -1.89
CA THR A 215 -8.33 -23.34 -2.42
C THR A 215 -7.46 -23.90 -1.31
N GLU A 216 -6.94 -23.08 -0.44
CA GLU A 216 -6.00 -23.44 0.62
C GLU A 216 -6.50 -22.93 1.98
N SER A 217 -6.40 -23.76 3.02
CA SER A 217 -6.70 -23.35 4.40
C SER A 217 -5.49 -22.71 5.03
N VAL A 218 -5.71 -21.61 5.75
CA VAL A 218 -4.69 -20.87 6.49
C VAL A 218 -5.11 -20.71 7.95
N SER A 219 -4.14 -20.58 8.84
CA SER A 219 -4.42 -20.41 10.28
C SER A 219 -4.68 -18.97 10.68
N GLU A 220 -4.22 -18.02 9.88
CA GLU A 220 -4.36 -16.60 10.12
C GLU A 220 -4.45 -15.82 8.81
N MET A 221 -5.05 -14.64 8.88
CA MET A 221 -5.03 -13.66 7.80
C MET A 221 -4.67 -12.30 8.32
N MET A 222 -4.02 -11.50 7.47
CA MET A 222 -3.73 -10.10 7.74
C MET A 222 -4.46 -9.22 6.74
N LEU A 223 -5.19 -8.25 7.24
CA LEU A 223 -5.86 -7.22 6.47
C LEU A 223 -5.15 -5.89 6.69
N ILE A 224 -4.78 -5.25 5.60
CA ILE A 224 -4.32 -3.86 5.60
C ILE A 224 -5.45 -2.96 5.13
N PRO A 225 -5.41 -1.65 5.43
CA PRO A 225 -6.36 -0.70 4.86
C PRO A 225 -6.45 -0.79 3.34
N ALA A 226 -7.62 -0.53 2.79
CA ALA A 226 -7.88 -0.48 1.34
C ALA A 226 -7.76 0.95 0.77
N LYS A 227 -7.57 1.95 1.63
CA LYS A 227 -7.38 3.37 1.27
C LYS A 227 -6.14 3.92 1.97
N GLU A 228 -5.37 4.80 1.33
CA GLU A 228 -4.26 5.52 1.97
C GLU A 228 -4.74 6.65 2.89
N THR A 229 -5.94 7.15 2.66
CA THR A 229 -6.55 8.23 3.44
C THR A 229 -7.62 7.67 4.36
N LEU A 230 -7.30 7.57 5.63
CA LEU A 230 -8.16 7.03 6.69
C LEU A 230 -8.57 8.16 7.64
N CYS A 231 -9.27 9.15 7.14
CA CYS A 231 -9.88 10.19 7.95
C CYS A 231 -11.39 9.95 8.00
N PRO A 232 -12.02 9.95 9.19
CA PRO A 232 -13.47 9.85 9.29
C PRO A 232 -14.14 10.94 8.44
N PRO A 233 -15.20 10.62 7.67
CA PRO A 233 -15.84 11.57 6.77
C PRO A 233 -16.30 12.86 7.49
N GLU A 234 -16.84 12.72 8.69
CA GLU A 234 -17.31 13.86 9.50
C GLU A 234 -16.16 14.77 9.93
N GLU A 235 -15.02 14.17 10.33
CA GLU A 235 -13.83 14.93 10.73
C GLU A 235 -13.22 15.65 9.53
N LEU A 236 -13.14 14.99 8.37
CA LEU A 236 -12.67 15.63 7.15
C LEU A 236 -13.59 16.76 6.72
N ALA A 237 -14.91 16.59 6.80
CA ALA A 237 -15.89 17.62 6.49
C ALA A 237 -15.71 18.86 7.39
N GLU A 238 -15.48 18.66 8.70
CA GLU A 238 -15.21 19.75 9.63
C GLU A 238 -13.92 20.50 9.29
N ARG A 239 -12.84 19.78 8.99
CA ARG A 239 -11.55 20.35 8.58
C ARG A 239 -11.68 21.14 7.27
N ILE A 240 -12.43 20.62 6.28
CA ILE A 240 -12.74 21.32 5.02
C ILE A 240 -13.51 22.63 5.30
N ARG A 241 -14.55 22.60 6.15
CA ARG A 241 -15.31 23.80 6.54
C ARG A 241 -14.44 24.83 7.25
N SER A 242 -13.55 24.38 8.12
CA SER A 242 -12.60 25.25 8.82
C SER A 242 -11.63 25.90 7.84
N HIS A 243 -11.10 25.14 6.88
CA HIS A 243 -10.24 25.66 5.82
C HIS A 243 -10.98 26.66 4.94
N ALA A 244 -12.22 26.39 4.56
CA ALA A 244 -13.05 27.31 3.77
C ALA A 244 -13.17 28.70 4.42
N LYS A 245 -13.24 28.80 5.76
CA LYS A 245 -13.29 30.08 6.48
C LYS A 245 -12.01 30.91 6.34
N THR A 246 -10.86 30.27 6.09
CA THR A 246 -9.55 30.94 5.98
C THR A 246 -9.30 31.55 4.60
N LEU A 247 -9.99 31.07 3.56
CA LEU A 247 -9.77 31.51 2.19
C LEU A 247 -10.04 33.00 2.00
N ARG A 248 -9.14 33.67 1.28
CA ARG A 248 -9.21 35.11 0.93
C ARG A 248 -8.84 35.26 -0.56
N GLY A 249 -9.22 36.38 -1.14
CA GLY A 249 -8.86 36.75 -2.51
C GLY A 249 -10.02 36.70 -3.49
N LYS A 250 -9.72 36.95 -4.76
CA LYS A 250 -10.69 37.15 -5.85
C LYS A 250 -11.63 35.96 -6.07
N TYR A 251 -11.12 34.73 -5.91
CA TYR A 251 -11.86 33.50 -6.18
C TYR A 251 -12.35 32.79 -4.89
N ALA A 252 -12.17 33.43 -3.73
CA ALA A 252 -12.52 32.81 -2.44
C ALA A 252 -13.99 32.43 -2.31
N ALA A 253 -14.91 33.19 -2.90
CA ALA A 253 -16.35 32.90 -2.81
C ALA A 253 -16.69 31.57 -3.53
N VAL A 254 -16.22 31.40 -4.76
CA VAL A 254 -16.46 30.18 -5.56
C VAL A 254 -15.76 28.98 -4.92
N ALA A 255 -14.51 29.14 -4.48
CA ALA A 255 -13.79 28.06 -3.82
C ALA A 255 -14.47 27.62 -2.51
N LYS A 256 -14.99 28.57 -1.70
CA LYS A 256 -15.75 28.25 -0.48
C LYS A 256 -17.02 27.44 -0.77
N GLU A 257 -17.75 27.82 -1.82
CA GLU A 257 -18.97 27.13 -2.21
C GLU A 257 -18.68 25.66 -2.56
N HIS A 258 -17.66 25.40 -3.39
CA HIS A 258 -17.23 24.05 -3.73
C HIS A 258 -16.79 23.25 -2.50
N LEU A 259 -15.97 23.82 -1.63
CA LEU A 259 -15.52 23.16 -0.41
C LEU A 259 -16.69 22.80 0.52
N LEU A 260 -17.68 23.69 0.65
CA LEU A 260 -18.86 23.43 1.47
C LEU A 260 -19.77 22.35 0.87
N GLN A 261 -19.88 22.28 -0.45
CA GLN A 261 -20.59 21.22 -1.15
C GLN A 261 -19.93 19.87 -0.92
N GLU A 262 -18.61 19.77 -1.02
CA GLU A 262 -17.88 18.54 -0.78
C GLU A 262 -17.90 18.12 0.70
N ALA A 263 -17.84 19.07 1.63
CA ALA A 263 -18.03 18.76 3.05
C ALA A 263 -19.44 18.19 3.31
N GLN A 264 -20.45 18.70 2.61
CA GLN A 264 -21.81 18.18 2.72
C GLN A 264 -21.92 16.77 2.11
N GLN A 265 -21.28 16.50 0.97
CA GLN A 265 -21.24 15.16 0.38
C GLN A 265 -20.68 14.12 1.35
N LEU A 266 -19.57 14.46 2.06
CA LEU A 266 -19.00 13.57 3.07
C LEU A 266 -19.97 13.28 4.22
N GLU A 267 -20.70 14.29 4.71
CA GLU A 267 -21.69 14.12 5.77
C GLU A 267 -22.92 13.30 5.30
N ASP A 268 -23.24 13.39 4.01
CA ASP A 268 -24.30 12.58 3.39
C ASP A 268 -23.83 11.13 3.09
N GLY A 269 -22.59 10.77 3.49
CA GLY A 269 -22.03 9.43 3.32
C GLY A 269 -21.53 9.13 1.91
N LEU A 270 -21.28 10.16 1.08
CA LEU A 270 -20.75 10.02 -0.27
C LEU A 270 -19.23 10.16 -0.28
N ASP A 271 -18.55 9.26 -0.96
CA ASP A 271 -17.09 9.34 -1.17
C ASP A 271 -16.71 10.49 -2.09
N LEU A 272 -15.61 11.18 -1.76
CA LEU A 272 -15.02 12.19 -2.65
C LEU A 272 -14.03 11.54 -3.61
N VAL A 273 -14.31 11.65 -4.92
CA VAL A 273 -13.38 11.19 -5.97
C VAL A 273 -12.03 11.92 -5.90
N GLN A 274 -12.05 13.19 -5.48
CA GLN A 274 -10.87 14.07 -5.42
C GLN A 274 -10.32 14.23 -4.00
N ILE A 275 -10.33 13.16 -3.21
CA ILE A 275 -9.89 13.21 -1.80
C ILE A 275 -8.41 13.64 -1.68
N ASP A 276 -7.59 13.37 -2.70
CA ASP A 276 -6.15 13.67 -2.72
C ASP A 276 -5.83 15.15 -2.52
N LYS A 277 -6.70 16.06 -2.92
CA LYS A 277 -6.50 17.49 -2.71
C LYS A 277 -6.58 17.92 -1.24
N TYR A 278 -7.12 17.05 -0.38
CA TYR A 278 -7.28 17.29 1.04
C TYR A 278 -6.16 16.69 1.91
N TYR A 279 -5.16 16.05 1.33
CA TYR A 279 -4.00 15.56 2.10
C TYR A 279 -3.40 16.59 3.07
N PRO A 280 -3.30 17.89 2.71
CA PRO A 280 -2.78 18.90 3.66
C PRO A 280 -3.68 19.15 4.88
N LEU A 281 -4.91 18.64 4.86
CA LEU A 281 -5.88 18.78 5.96
C LEU A 281 -5.98 17.52 6.82
N ILE A 282 -5.46 16.41 6.34
CA ILE A 282 -5.50 15.10 6.99
C ILE A 282 -4.23 14.84 7.77
#